data_a7fd5f1cf206ce73661a1a7cbf2957a3
#
_entry.id   a7fd5f1cf206ce73661a1a7cbf2957a3
#
_cell.length_a   1.000
_cell.length_b   1.000
_cell.length_c   1.000
_cell.angle_alpha   90.00
_cell.angle_beta   90.00
_cell.angle_gamma   90.00
#
_symmetry.space_group_name_H-M   'P 1'
#
loop_
_entity.id
_entity.type
_entity.pdbx_description
1 polymer ?
#
loop_
_entity_poly.entity_id
_entity_poly.type
_entity_poly.pdbx_seq_one_letter_code
_entity_poly.pdbx_strand_id
1 'polypeptide(L)'
;IDPSLAATYNAKHDTKYAVLDESYYEFPERTATVEAGKSVSEPLTIHFKNLDQLDIDATQLLPVTIVSAGGGLSTLSGSQTVYYLVRRSSAITTAAVLTDNWIDVPAFDKAGTADCVNGLTAVTYEAIVRVHDFHYAGPTSSYIEEKLSTIMGVEQHLLLRIGDTNFYADQLQVDGSGVSLGKFPEKNKGKLLSLEEWYHVAFTYDLETGIACIYVNGQLQSQTQVAPTVKVINLGLRAIDPDPETDARQFFIGYSYDAFRQLCGDI
;
A
#
# COMPACT_ATOMS: atom_id res chain seq x y z
N ILE A 1 0.44 30.60 2.83
CA ILE A 1 1.45 29.83 3.56
C ILE A 1 1.68 30.52 4.90
N ASP A 2 1.66 29.76 5.98
CA ASP A 2 1.96 30.25 7.33
C ASP A 2 2.99 29.36 8.03
N PRO A 3 4.27 29.69 7.92
CA PRO A 3 5.36 28.92 8.53
C PRO A 3 5.26 28.77 10.06
N SER A 4 4.60 29.70 10.74
CA SER A 4 4.48 29.68 12.21
C SER A 4 3.68 28.47 12.71
N LEU A 5 2.80 27.92 11.87
CA LEU A 5 2.00 26.73 12.18
C LEU A 5 2.80 25.42 12.21
N ALA A 6 4.03 25.42 11.69
CA ALA A 6 4.90 24.24 11.73
C ALA A 6 5.27 23.84 13.17
N ALA A 7 5.50 24.82 14.05
CA ALA A 7 5.78 24.53 15.46
C ALA A 7 4.59 23.87 16.16
N THR A 8 3.38 24.32 15.86
CA THR A 8 2.13 23.75 16.41
C THR A 8 1.92 22.32 15.91
N TYR A 9 2.16 22.09 14.61
CA TYR A 9 2.09 20.75 14.03
C TYR A 9 3.09 19.79 14.69
N ASN A 10 4.36 20.22 14.75
CA ASN A 10 5.44 19.40 15.33
C ASN A 10 5.17 19.05 16.80
N ALA A 11 4.69 20.01 17.58
CA ALA A 11 4.34 19.76 18.98
C ALA A 11 3.17 18.76 19.15
N LYS A 12 2.18 18.84 18.24
CA LYS A 12 1.01 17.95 18.28
C LYS A 12 1.34 16.51 17.87
N HIS A 13 2.29 16.34 16.95
CA HIS A 13 2.60 15.04 16.33
C HIS A 13 3.95 14.46 16.77
N ASP A 14 4.61 15.10 17.75
CA ASP A 14 5.95 14.73 18.24
C ASP A 14 6.99 14.60 17.10
N THR A 15 6.95 15.58 16.19
CA THR A 15 7.84 15.64 15.02
C THR A 15 8.76 16.86 15.08
N LYS A 16 9.74 16.93 14.17
CA LYS A 16 10.71 18.04 14.06
C LYS A 16 10.90 18.45 12.61
N TYR A 17 9.82 18.48 11.84
CA TYR A 17 9.89 18.83 10.43
C TYR A 17 10.25 20.30 10.26
N ALA A 18 11.21 20.59 9.39
CA ALA A 18 11.54 21.92 8.96
C ALA A 18 10.46 22.45 7.99
N VAL A 19 10.30 23.74 7.93
CA VAL A 19 9.41 24.37 6.93
C VAL A 19 10.04 24.26 5.56
N LEU A 20 9.24 23.90 4.54
CA LEU A 20 9.68 23.85 3.16
C LEU A 20 10.07 25.25 2.68
N ASP A 21 11.28 25.38 2.15
CA ASP A 21 11.79 26.64 1.60
C ASP A 21 11.04 27.04 0.32
N GLU A 22 10.88 28.34 0.08
CA GLU A 22 10.14 28.88 -1.06
C GLU A 22 10.76 28.53 -2.44
N SER A 23 12.03 28.15 -2.48
CA SER A 23 12.67 27.66 -3.71
C SER A 23 12.10 26.33 -4.23
N TYR A 24 11.37 25.59 -3.40
CA TYR A 24 10.82 24.28 -3.72
C TYR A 24 9.35 24.28 -4.16
N TYR A 25 8.70 25.43 -4.19
CA TYR A 25 7.31 25.51 -4.66
C TYR A 25 6.99 26.83 -5.34
N GLU A 26 5.90 26.82 -6.08
CA GLU A 26 5.25 28.01 -6.64
C GLU A 26 3.78 28.00 -6.26
N PHE A 27 3.30 29.10 -5.73
CA PHE A 27 1.89 29.28 -5.36
C PHE A 27 1.41 30.62 -5.90
N PRO A 28 1.12 30.71 -7.22
CA PRO A 28 0.88 31.98 -7.92
C PRO A 28 -0.45 32.61 -7.49
N GLU A 29 -1.49 31.84 -7.30
CA GLU A 29 -2.82 32.31 -6.93
C GLU A 29 -3.14 31.95 -5.50
N ARG A 30 -3.43 32.98 -4.67
CA ARG A 30 -3.66 32.80 -3.22
C ARG A 30 -5.07 33.19 -2.80
N THR A 31 -5.93 33.49 -3.77
CA THR A 31 -7.34 33.83 -3.55
C THR A 31 -8.22 33.03 -4.49
N ALA A 32 -9.33 32.56 -3.97
CA ALA A 32 -10.35 31.90 -4.75
C ALA A 32 -11.72 32.50 -4.47
N THR A 33 -12.59 32.51 -5.45
CA THR A 33 -13.96 33.01 -5.33
C THR A 33 -14.94 31.84 -5.50
N VAL A 34 -15.84 31.72 -4.55
CA VAL A 34 -17.02 30.84 -4.72
C VAL A 34 -18.11 31.68 -5.39
N GLU A 35 -18.45 31.35 -6.62
CA GLU A 35 -19.47 32.07 -7.38
C GLU A 35 -20.86 31.91 -6.77
N ALA A 36 -21.73 32.86 -7.02
CA ALA A 36 -23.12 32.78 -6.56
C ALA A 36 -23.81 31.52 -7.07
N GLY A 37 -24.38 30.74 -6.16
CA GLY A 37 -25.05 29.47 -6.47
C GLY A 37 -24.10 28.25 -6.52
N LYS A 38 -22.80 28.45 -6.30
CA LYS A 38 -21.83 27.36 -6.16
C LYS A 38 -21.52 27.10 -4.69
N SER A 39 -21.07 25.88 -4.38
CA SER A 39 -20.62 25.47 -3.03
C SER A 39 -19.11 25.32 -2.92
N VAL A 40 -18.40 25.38 -4.04
CA VAL A 40 -16.93 25.26 -4.13
C VAL A 40 -16.38 26.29 -5.10
N SER A 41 -15.15 26.71 -4.88
CA SER A 41 -14.37 27.53 -5.83
C SER A 41 -13.63 26.64 -6.82
N GLU A 42 -13.02 27.24 -7.83
CA GLU A 42 -11.94 26.57 -8.55
C GLU A 42 -10.78 26.28 -7.58
N PRO A 43 -10.04 25.19 -7.82
CA PRO A 43 -8.93 24.80 -6.93
C PRO A 43 -7.77 25.78 -7.04
N LEU A 44 -7.16 26.10 -5.89
CA LEU A 44 -5.86 26.77 -5.85
C LEU A 44 -4.76 25.72 -6.01
N THR A 45 -3.83 25.94 -6.93
CA THR A 45 -2.78 24.99 -7.27
C THR A 45 -1.43 25.41 -6.71
N ILE A 46 -0.74 24.50 -6.05
CA ILE A 46 0.65 24.63 -5.63
C ILE A 46 1.49 23.73 -6.52
N HIS A 47 2.50 24.31 -7.19
CA HIS A 47 3.45 23.55 -7.99
C HIS A 47 4.72 23.33 -7.20
N PHE A 48 5.02 22.08 -6.89
CA PHE A 48 6.29 21.69 -6.28
C PHE A 48 7.37 21.57 -7.36
N LYS A 49 8.59 22.01 -7.05
CA LYS A 49 9.74 21.98 -7.97
C LYS A 49 11.04 21.65 -7.24
N ASN A 50 12.04 21.17 -7.97
CA ASN A 50 13.38 20.89 -7.46
C ASN A 50 13.40 19.91 -6.27
N LEU A 51 12.38 19.06 -6.11
CA LEU A 51 12.27 18.16 -4.97
C LEU A 51 13.41 17.12 -4.92
N ASP A 52 14.07 16.89 -6.05
CA ASP A 52 15.27 16.05 -6.18
C ASP A 52 16.49 16.62 -5.41
N GLN A 53 16.46 17.89 -5.06
CA GLN A 53 17.52 18.57 -4.31
C GLN A 53 17.28 18.53 -2.77
N LEU A 54 16.11 18.09 -2.32
CA LEU A 54 15.85 17.90 -0.90
C LEU A 54 16.70 16.77 -0.34
N ASP A 55 17.00 16.86 0.96
CA ASP A 55 17.59 15.74 1.69
C ASP A 55 16.63 14.55 1.67
N ILE A 56 17.13 13.38 1.28
CA ILE A 56 16.33 12.16 1.10
C ILE A 56 15.74 11.67 2.43
N ASP A 57 16.44 11.90 3.53
CA ASP A 57 16.03 11.46 4.86
C ASP A 57 15.18 12.50 5.61
N ALA A 58 15.03 13.70 5.04
CA ALA A 58 14.29 14.78 5.65
C ALA A 58 12.87 14.93 5.09
N THR A 59 11.91 15.06 6.01
CA THR A 59 10.56 15.50 5.68
C THR A 59 10.44 16.99 5.93
N GLN A 60 9.93 17.73 4.95
CA GLN A 60 9.65 19.17 5.05
C GLN A 60 8.14 19.38 5.23
N LEU A 61 7.77 20.44 5.90
CA LEU A 61 6.37 20.78 6.19
C LEU A 61 5.98 22.09 5.51
N LEU A 62 4.89 22.08 4.74
CA LEU A 62 4.31 23.28 4.15
C LEU A 62 2.89 23.48 4.69
N PRO A 63 2.68 24.36 5.70
CA PRO A 63 1.37 24.72 6.19
C PRO A 63 0.68 25.70 5.25
N VAL A 64 -0.49 25.36 4.76
CA VAL A 64 -1.34 26.22 3.93
C VAL A 64 -2.63 26.47 4.67
N THR A 65 -2.93 27.75 4.95
CA THR A 65 -4.10 28.11 5.77
C THR A 65 -4.94 29.19 5.11
N ILE A 66 -6.25 29.14 5.31
CA ILE A 66 -7.17 30.21 4.94
C ILE A 66 -7.03 31.31 6.01
N VAL A 67 -6.57 32.49 5.62
CA VAL A 67 -6.36 33.60 6.54
C VAL A 67 -7.61 34.47 6.70
N SER A 68 -8.45 34.51 5.67
CA SER A 68 -9.71 35.28 5.74
C SER A 68 -10.74 34.74 4.74
N ALA A 69 -12.01 34.90 5.06
CA ALA A 69 -13.13 34.65 4.17
C ALA A 69 -13.95 35.95 4.04
N GLY A 70 -14.35 36.26 2.81
CA GLY A 70 -15.24 37.41 2.53
C GLY A 70 -16.70 37.10 2.82
N GLY A 71 -17.58 38.09 2.58
CA GLY A 71 -19.04 37.90 2.65
C GLY A 71 -19.60 37.64 4.07
N GLY A 72 -18.87 37.99 5.12
CA GLY A 72 -19.33 37.80 6.51
C GLY A 72 -19.24 36.34 6.98
N LEU A 73 -18.52 35.48 6.23
CA LEU A 73 -18.32 34.07 6.59
C LEU A 73 -17.15 33.88 7.55
N SER A 74 -17.26 32.89 8.42
CA SER A 74 -16.16 32.49 9.29
C SER A 74 -15.51 31.20 8.74
N THR A 75 -14.21 31.05 8.97
CA THR A 75 -13.50 29.80 8.68
C THR A 75 -13.75 28.77 9.79
N LEU A 76 -13.87 27.51 9.42
CA LEU A 76 -13.95 26.41 10.38
C LEU A 76 -12.53 26.04 10.84
N SER A 77 -12.19 26.34 12.09
CA SER A 77 -10.84 26.20 12.64
C SER A 77 -10.24 24.79 12.47
N GLY A 78 -11.06 23.75 12.53
CA GLY A 78 -10.59 22.36 12.34
C GLY A 78 -10.26 21.99 10.90
N SER A 79 -10.64 22.79 9.90
CA SER A 79 -10.47 22.50 8.47
C SER A 79 -9.83 23.65 7.69
N GLN A 80 -9.39 24.70 8.38
CA GLN A 80 -8.87 25.88 7.72
C GLN A 80 -7.40 25.73 7.28
N THR A 81 -6.67 24.73 7.80
CA THR A 81 -5.25 24.52 7.50
C THR A 81 -5.03 23.12 6.94
N VAL A 82 -4.30 23.05 5.84
CA VAL A 82 -3.78 21.81 5.25
C VAL A 82 -2.27 21.80 5.47
N TYR A 83 -1.74 20.70 5.93
CA TYR A 83 -0.32 20.48 6.14
C TYR A 83 0.20 19.51 5.08
N TYR A 84 1.03 20.00 4.16
CA TYR A 84 1.71 19.16 3.19
C TYR A 84 3.03 18.66 3.78
N LEU A 85 3.18 17.34 3.88
CA LEU A 85 4.45 16.70 4.18
C LEU A 85 5.17 16.43 2.86
N VAL A 86 6.21 17.20 2.61
CA VAL A 86 6.96 17.17 1.35
C VAL A 86 8.29 16.46 1.59
N ARG A 87 8.54 15.46 0.76
CA ARG A 87 9.78 14.68 0.79
C ARG A 87 10.38 14.65 -0.61
N ARG A 88 11.68 14.47 -0.67
CA ARG A 88 12.31 14.05 -1.92
C ARG A 88 11.67 12.74 -2.37
N SER A 89 11.45 12.57 -3.67
CA SER A 89 11.08 11.27 -4.21
C SER A 89 12.17 10.26 -3.85
N SER A 90 11.77 9.03 -3.56
CA SER A 90 12.72 7.95 -3.25
C SER A 90 13.85 7.94 -4.27
N ALA A 91 15.11 7.82 -3.80
CA ALA A 91 16.25 7.59 -4.67
C ALA A 91 16.23 6.16 -5.28
N ILE A 92 15.27 5.35 -4.91
CA ILE A 92 15.07 4.03 -5.50
C ILE A 92 14.51 4.25 -6.90
N THR A 93 15.40 4.16 -7.88
CA THR A 93 15.08 4.22 -9.31
C THR A 93 15.07 2.83 -9.94
N THR A 94 15.30 1.80 -9.13
CA THR A 94 15.43 0.41 -9.56
C THR A 94 14.40 -0.43 -8.84
N ALA A 95 13.62 -1.20 -9.58
CA ALA A 95 12.71 -2.20 -9.07
C ALA A 95 13.31 -3.60 -9.29
N ALA A 96 12.93 -4.57 -8.46
CA ALA A 96 13.26 -5.95 -8.70
C ALA A 96 12.34 -6.51 -9.80
N VAL A 97 12.93 -7.09 -10.83
CA VAL A 97 12.20 -7.82 -11.86
C VAL A 97 11.92 -9.23 -11.36
N LEU A 98 10.66 -9.55 -11.15
CA LEU A 98 10.22 -10.84 -10.61
C LEU A 98 9.71 -11.80 -11.70
N THR A 99 9.71 -11.40 -12.97
CA THR A 99 9.46 -12.32 -14.07
C THR A 99 10.56 -13.39 -14.07
N ASP A 100 10.17 -14.65 -13.86
CA ASP A 100 11.07 -15.80 -13.67
C ASP A 100 12.02 -15.71 -12.48
N ASN A 101 11.75 -14.80 -11.56
CA ASN A 101 12.52 -14.60 -10.33
C ASN A 101 11.58 -14.42 -9.13
N TRP A 102 12.15 -14.54 -7.94
CA TRP A 102 11.46 -14.27 -6.68
C TRP A 102 12.45 -13.86 -5.60
N ILE A 103 11.93 -13.41 -4.49
CA ILE A 103 12.73 -13.08 -3.32
C ILE A 103 12.38 -14.05 -2.19
N ASP A 104 13.39 -14.81 -1.77
CA ASP A 104 13.35 -15.60 -0.54
C ASP A 104 13.56 -14.70 0.68
N VAL A 105 12.92 -15.05 1.79
CA VAL A 105 13.14 -14.40 3.08
C VAL A 105 13.64 -15.44 4.11
N PRO A 106 14.87 -15.94 3.96
CA PRO A 106 15.38 -17.06 4.75
C PRO A 106 15.49 -16.77 6.26
N ALA A 107 15.42 -15.50 6.66
CA ALA A 107 15.33 -15.12 8.06
C ALA A 107 14.04 -15.58 8.73
N PHE A 108 12.95 -15.72 7.96
CA PHE A 108 11.67 -16.19 8.49
C PHE A 108 11.64 -17.71 8.70
N ASP A 109 12.61 -18.45 8.16
CA ASP A 109 12.72 -19.91 8.33
C ASP A 109 13.76 -20.32 9.38
N LYS A 110 14.29 -19.37 10.14
CA LYS A 110 15.30 -19.65 11.16
C LYS A 110 14.77 -19.36 12.55
N ALA A 111 14.95 -20.31 13.48
CA ALA A 111 14.65 -20.12 14.87
C ALA A 111 15.38 -18.88 15.44
N GLY A 112 14.69 -18.08 16.21
CA GLY A 112 15.17 -16.84 16.78
C GLY A 112 15.00 -15.60 15.89
N THR A 113 15.10 -15.74 14.57
CA THR A 113 14.81 -14.61 13.65
C THR A 113 13.35 -14.60 13.21
N ALA A 114 12.72 -15.77 13.09
CA ALA A 114 11.30 -15.88 12.76
C ALA A 114 10.36 -15.39 13.88
N ASP A 115 10.85 -15.22 15.10
CA ASP A 115 10.03 -14.79 16.24
C ASP A 115 9.39 -13.41 16.02
N CYS A 116 10.03 -12.55 15.22
CA CYS A 116 9.49 -11.22 14.91
C CYS A 116 8.27 -11.25 13.98
N VAL A 117 8.01 -12.36 13.30
CA VAL A 117 6.89 -12.54 12.36
C VAL A 117 5.91 -13.65 12.80
N ASN A 118 6.05 -14.11 14.03
CA ASN A 118 5.17 -15.11 14.65
C ASN A 118 4.47 -14.54 15.88
N GLY A 119 3.31 -15.10 16.21
CA GLY A 119 2.52 -14.63 17.34
C GLY A 119 1.85 -13.28 17.12
N LEU A 120 1.73 -12.83 15.87
CA LEU A 120 1.16 -11.54 15.53
C LEU A 120 -0.36 -11.55 15.74
N THR A 121 -0.92 -10.43 16.21
CA THR A 121 -2.36 -10.21 16.30
C THR A 121 -2.88 -9.32 15.18
N ALA A 122 -1.99 -8.63 14.49
CA ALA A 122 -2.31 -7.84 13.29
C ALA A 122 -1.14 -7.90 12.30
N VAL A 123 -1.45 -7.69 11.02
CA VAL A 123 -0.46 -7.69 9.94
C VAL A 123 -0.79 -6.63 8.90
N THR A 124 0.26 -6.08 8.30
CA THR A 124 0.17 -5.26 7.10
C THR A 124 1.13 -5.80 6.05
N TYR A 125 0.62 -6.05 4.84
CA TYR A 125 1.42 -6.26 3.64
C TYR A 125 1.34 -5.02 2.78
N GLU A 126 2.46 -4.58 2.25
CA GLU A 126 2.53 -3.37 1.44
C GLU A 126 3.60 -3.54 0.35
N ALA A 127 3.27 -3.18 -0.87
CA ALA A 127 4.18 -3.24 -2.01
C ALA A 127 3.81 -2.20 -3.07
N ILE A 128 4.80 -1.83 -3.88
CA ILE A 128 4.59 -1.13 -5.15
C ILE A 128 4.85 -2.15 -6.25
N VAL A 129 3.85 -2.43 -7.08
CA VAL A 129 3.93 -3.49 -8.10
C VAL A 129 3.54 -2.98 -9.47
N ARG A 130 4.16 -3.54 -10.50
CA ARG A 130 3.77 -3.37 -11.90
C ARG A 130 3.69 -4.75 -12.56
N VAL A 131 2.56 -5.10 -13.13
CA VAL A 131 2.34 -6.41 -13.74
C VAL A 131 2.52 -6.30 -15.26
N HIS A 132 3.30 -7.21 -15.83
CA HIS A 132 3.55 -7.30 -17.27
C HIS A 132 2.59 -8.27 -17.97
N ASP A 133 2.18 -9.34 -17.27
CA ASP A 133 1.24 -10.32 -17.80
C ASP A 133 0.49 -11.01 -16.65
N PHE A 134 -0.84 -10.92 -16.65
CA PHE A 134 -1.68 -11.60 -15.67
C PHE A 134 -1.85 -13.09 -15.95
N HIS A 135 -1.40 -13.59 -17.08
CA HIS A 135 -1.60 -14.97 -17.53
C HIS A 135 -0.28 -15.74 -17.74
N TYR A 136 0.85 -15.10 -17.44
CA TYR A 136 2.16 -15.72 -17.57
C TYR A 136 2.37 -16.77 -16.47
N ALA A 137 2.70 -17.99 -16.83
CA ALA A 137 2.85 -19.12 -15.90
C ALA A 137 4.28 -19.66 -15.82
N GLY A 138 5.28 -18.87 -16.19
CA GLY A 138 6.70 -19.24 -16.14
C GLY A 138 7.30 -19.53 -17.52
N PRO A 139 8.64 -19.64 -17.60
CA PRO A 139 9.40 -19.65 -18.85
C PRO A 139 9.13 -20.86 -19.77
N THR A 140 8.63 -21.94 -19.21
CA THR A 140 8.31 -23.18 -19.95
C THR A 140 6.82 -23.34 -20.21
N SER A 141 6.01 -22.38 -19.78
CA SER A 141 4.57 -22.46 -19.81
C SER A 141 3.98 -21.55 -20.88
N SER A 142 2.92 -21.99 -21.48
CA SER A 142 2.07 -21.17 -22.31
C SER A 142 1.12 -20.35 -21.44
N TYR A 143 0.46 -19.37 -22.04
CA TYR A 143 -0.64 -18.60 -21.47
C TYR A 143 -1.64 -19.49 -20.71
N ILE A 144 -2.03 -19.04 -19.53
CA ILE A 144 -3.02 -19.68 -18.68
C ILE A 144 -4.13 -18.69 -18.33
N GLU A 145 -5.36 -19.08 -18.59
CA GLU A 145 -6.52 -18.20 -18.43
C GLU A 145 -6.87 -17.93 -16.96
N GLU A 146 -6.67 -18.92 -16.09
CA GLU A 146 -6.95 -18.85 -14.65
C GLU A 146 -5.64 -18.81 -13.85
N LYS A 147 -4.86 -17.75 -14.00
CA LYS A 147 -3.62 -17.61 -13.28
C LYS A 147 -3.81 -16.94 -11.91
N LEU A 148 -2.95 -17.33 -10.98
CA LEU A 148 -2.68 -16.69 -9.71
C LEU A 148 -1.27 -16.11 -9.75
N SER A 149 -1.11 -14.84 -9.42
CA SER A 149 0.19 -14.16 -9.31
C SER A 149 0.43 -13.72 -7.87
N THR A 150 1.42 -14.32 -7.22
CA THR A 150 1.76 -13.99 -5.83
C THR A 150 2.48 -12.65 -5.75
N ILE A 151 2.01 -11.76 -4.89
CA ILE A 151 2.77 -10.57 -4.50
C ILE A 151 3.66 -10.92 -3.31
N MET A 152 3.09 -11.33 -2.19
CA MET A 152 3.86 -11.77 -1.02
C MET A 152 3.01 -12.58 -0.04
N GLY A 153 3.67 -13.39 0.77
CA GLY A 153 3.02 -14.11 1.85
C GLY A 153 3.29 -15.60 1.82
N VAL A 154 2.42 -16.34 2.50
CA VAL A 154 2.49 -17.80 2.67
C VAL A 154 1.23 -18.42 2.08
N GLU A 155 1.41 -19.31 1.11
CA GLU A 155 0.32 -20.02 0.41
C GLU A 155 -0.57 -20.78 1.39
N GLN A 156 -1.88 -20.76 1.14
CA GLN A 156 -2.92 -21.37 1.98
C GLN A 156 -2.94 -20.89 3.44
N HIS A 157 -2.21 -19.86 3.78
CA HIS A 157 -2.20 -19.28 5.11
C HIS A 157 -2.61 -17.82 5.09
N LEU A 158 -1.70 -16.96 4.62
CA LEU A 158 -1.97 -15.55 4.40
C LEU A 158 -1.13 -15.05 3.23
N LEU A 159 -1.77 -14.86 2.10
CA LEU A 159 -1.12 -14.54 0.83
C LEU A 159 -1.81 -13.36 0.15
N LEU A 160 -1.06 -12.30 -0.11
CA LEU A 160 -1.49 -11.21 -1.00
C LEU A 160 -1.13 -11.59 -2.43
N ARG A 161 -2.11 -11.58 -3.33
CA ARG A 161 -1.97 -12.07 -4.69
C ARG A 161 -2.87 -11.35 -5.68
N ILE A 162 -2.68 -11.61 -6.97
CA ILE A 162 -3.53 -11.15 -8.06
C ILE A 162 -4.08 -12.39 -8.77
N GLY A 163 -5.40 -12.39 -9.00
CA GLY A 163 -6.07 -13.54 -9.60
C GLY A 163 -6.24 -14.75 -8.67
N ASP A 164 -6.96 -15.71 -9.13
CA ASP A 164 -7.13 -17.08 -8.61
C ASP A 164 -8.11 -17.84 -9.51
N THR A 165 -8.19 -19.17 -9.36
CA THR A 165 -9.29 -19.98 -9.90
C THR A 165 -10.64 -19.41 -9.45
N ASN A 166 -11.55 -19.17 -10.37
CA ASN A 166 -12.84 -18.52 -10.16
C ASN A 166 -12.81 -17.02 -9.81
N PHE A 167 -11.67 -16.36 -9.96
CA PHE A 167 -11.53 -14.91 -9.87
C PHE A 167 -11.07 -14.33 -11.22
N TYR A 168 -11.08 -13.00 -11.34
CA TYR A 168 -10.45 -12.36 -12.50
C TYR A 168 -8.93 -12.39 -12.33
N ALA A 169 -8.21 -12.70 -13.39
CA ALA A 169 -6.75 -12.80 -13.37
C ALA A 169 -6.05 -11.48 -12.99
N ASP A 170 -6.72 -10.36 -13.18
CA ASP A 170 -6.29 -8.99 -12.90
C ASP A 170 -6.88 -8.40 -11.61
N GLN A 171 -7.54 -9.23 -10.78
CA GLN A 171 -8.13 -8.79 -9.52
C GLN A 171 -7.19 -9.02 -8.34
N LEU A 172 -6.88 -7.95 -7.57
CA LEU A 172 -6.15 -8.06 -6.30
C LEU A 172 -6.98 -8.83 -5.27
N GLN A 173 -6.35 -9.79 -4.61
CA GLN A 173 -7.00 -10.69 -3.66
C GLN A 173 -6.05 -11.07 -2.51
N VAL A 174 -6.63 -11.46 -1.39
CA VAL A 174 -5.95 -12.14 -0.29
C VAL A 174 -6.53 -13.53 -0.11
N ASP A 175 -5.67 -14.53 0.06
CA ASP A 175 -6.04 -15.82 0.64
C ASP A 175 -5.59 -15.85 2.09
N GLY A 176 -6.52 -15.70 3.00
CA GLY A 176 -6.32 -15.78 4.44
C GLY A 176 -6.95 -17.03 5.05
N SER A 177 -6.98 -18.13 4.31
CA SER A 177 -7.63 -19.38 4.74
C SER A 177 -7.04 -19.94 6.04
N GLY A 178 -5.73 -19.79 6.26
CA GLY A 178 -5.07 -20.23 7.48
C GLY A 178 -5.26 -19.28 8.67
N VAL A 179 -5.86 -18.11 8.48
CA VAL A 179 -6.07 -17.10 9.54
C VAL A 179 -7.53 -16.70 9.68
N SER A 180 -8.45 -17.59 9.29
CA SER A 180 -9.91 -17.42 9.38
C SER A 180 -10.51 -16.34 8.48
N LEU A 181 -9.75 -15.72 7.56
CA LEU A 181 -10.24 -14.70 6.65
C LEU A 181 -10.89 -15.31 5.40
N GLY A 182 -10.37 -16.47 4.93
CA GLY A 182 -10.76 -17.03 3.64
C GLY A 182 -10.25 -16.20 2.46
N LYS A 183 -10.90 -16.36 1.30
CA LYS A 183 -10.56 -15.61 0.08
C LYS A 183 -11.34 -14.30 0.03
N PHE A 184 -10.63 -13.19 -0.07
CA PHE A 184 -11.18 -11.83 0.00
C PHE A 184 -10.46 -10.90 -0.98
N PRO A 185 -11.14 -9.97 -1.66
CA PRO A 185 -12.58 -9.82 -1.79
C PRO A 185 -13.19 -10.88 -2.72
N GLU A 186 -14.51 -10.90 -2.80
CA GLU A 186 -15.22 -11.68 -3.81
C GLU A 186 -14.95 -11.17 -5.24
N LYS A 187 -15.25 -11.99 -6.26
CA LYS A 187 -15.07 -11.67 -7.67
C LYS A 187 -15.80 -10.37 -8.06
N ASN A 188 -15.06 -9.38 -8.54
CA ASN A 188 -15.62 -8.05 -8.84
C ASN A 188 -14.89 -7.34 -9.98
N LYS A 189 -15.59 -7.13 -11.11
CA LYS A 189 -15.10 -6.43 -12.31
C LYS A 189 -14.74 -4.95 -12.08
N GLY A 190 -15.28 -4.31 -11.08
CA GLY A 190 -15.00 -2.90 -10.78
C GLY A 190 -13.68 -2.67 -10.05
N LYS A 191 -12.88 -3.72 -9.81
CA LYS A 191 -11.68 -3.67 -8.97
C LYS A 191 -10.49 -4.37 -9.62
N LEU A 192 -10.34 -4.19 -10.93
CA LEU A 192 -9.29 -4.81 -11.72
C LEU A 192 -8.08 -3.87 -11.83
N LEU A 193 -6.90 -4.46 -11.94
CA LEU A 193 -5.64 -3.77 -12.22
C LEU A 193 -5.39 -3.75 -13.73
N SER A 194 -4.57 -2.82 -14.20
CA SER A 194 -4.12 -2.74 -15.58
C SER A 194 -2.69 -3.24 -15.72
N LEU A 195 -2.33 -3.76 -16.90
CA LEU A 195 -0.95 -4.09 -17.23
C LEU A 195 -0.12 -2.81 -17.37
N GLU A 196 1.18 -2.92 -17.09
CA GLU A 196 2.19 -1.87 -17.26
C GLU A 196 1.95 -0.60 -16.43
N GLU A 197 1.05 -0.64 -15.46
CA GLU A 197 0.82 0.44 -14.52
C GLU A 197 1.39 0.11 -13.14
N TRP A 198 1.98 1.11 -12.49
CA TRP A 198 2.44 1.00 -11.12
C TRP A 198 1.29 1.21 -10.14
N TYR A 199 1.12 0.27 -9.23
CA TYR A 199 0.16 0.33 -8.15
C TYR A 199 0.85 0.23 -6.81
N HIS A 200 0.54 1.14 -5.89
CA HIS A 200 0.75 0.90 -4.48
C HIS A 200 -0.40 0.04 -3.97
N VAL A 201 -0.09 -1.15 -3.49
CA VAL A 201 -1.07 -2.09 -2.94
C VAL A 201 -0.77 -2.32 -1.47
N ALA A 202 -1.81 -2.32 -0.64
CA ALA A 202 -1.67 -2.66 0.77
C ALA A 202 -2.84 -3.53 1.23
N PHE A 203 -2.54 -4.42 2.16
CA PHE A 203 -3.50 -5.25 2.86
C PHE A 203 -3.25 -5.14 4.36
N THR A 204 -4.31 -4.95 5.13
CA THR A 204 -4.27 -4.95 6.60
C THR A 204 -5.25 -5.97 7.14
N TYR A 205 -4.88 -6.67 8.20
CA TYR A 205 -5.77 -7.57 8.93
C TYR A 205 -5.47 -7.53 10.43
N ASP A 206 -6.49 -7.37 11.22
CA ASP A 206 -6.44 -7.32 12.68
C ASP A 206 -7.35 -8.40 13.26
N LEU A 207 -6.77 -9.32 14.01
CA LEU A 207 -7.50 -10.45 14.60
C LEU A 207 -8.41 -10.03 15.77
N GLU A 208 -8.10 -8.92 16.44
CA GLU A 208 -8.93 -8.46 17.57
C GLU A 208 -10.28 -7.92 17.08
N THR A 209 -10.25 -7.15 16.01
CA THR A 209 -11.46 -6.58 15.39
C THR A 209 -12.07 -7.49 14.32
N GLY A 210 -11.28 -8.41 13.77
CA GLY A 210 -11.63 -9.23 12.61
C GLY A 210 -11.70 -8.44 11.31
N ILE A 211 -11.24 -7.18 11.28
CA ILE A 211 -11.35 -6.31 10.11
C ILE A 211 -10.16 -6.56 9.19
N ALA A 212 -10.47 -6.82 7.91
CA ALA A 212 -9.50 -6.90 6.83
C ALA A 212 -9.80 -5.85 5.76
N CYS A 213 -8.76 -5.15 5.29
CA CYS A 213 -8.86 -4.10 4.28
C CYS A 213 -7.83 -4.29 3.17
N ILE A 214 -8.23 -4.02 1.94
CA ILE A 214 -7.33 -3.89 0.79
C ILE A 214 -7.37 -2.44 0.31
N TYR A 215 -6.20 -1.88 0.06
CA TYR A 215 -6.02 -0.53 -0.49
C TYR A 215 -5.26 -0.60 -1.80
N VAL A 216 -5.64 0.27 -2.73
CA VAL A 216 -4.91 0.50 -3.98
C VAL A 216 -4.68 2.00 -4.14
N ASN A 217 -3.43 2.40 -4.33
CA ASN A 217 -3.02 3.81 -4.43
C ASN A 217 -3.54 4.67 -3.26
N GLY A 218 -3.47 4.12 -2.03
CA GLY A 218 -3.94 4.77 -0.80
C GLY A 218 -5.47 4.83 -0.63
N GLN A 219 -6.24 4.32 -1.59
CA GLN A 219 -7.71 4.30 -1.51
C GLN A 219 -8.21 2.94 -1.02
N LEU A 220 -9.14 2.95 -0.07
CA LEU A 220 -9.81 1.73 0.38
C LEU A 220 -10.59 1.11 -0.78
N GLN A 221 -10.11 -0.05 -1.24
CA GLN A 221 -10.77 -0.79 -2.33
C GLN A 221 -11.81 -1.78 -1.82
N SER A 222 -11.47 -2.51 -0.75
CA SER A 222 -12.33 -3.57 -0.19
C SER A 222 -12.13 -3.67 1.30
N GLN A 223 -13.21 -3.96 2.01
CA GLN A 223 -13.21 -4.22 3.45
C GLN A 223 -14.16 -5.36 3.77
N THR A 224 -13.77 -6.19 4.72
CA THR A 224 -14.65 -7.20 5.33
C THR A 224 -14.40 -7.27 6.82
N GLN A 225 -15.32 -7.90 7.55
CA GLN A 225 -15.16 -8.25 8.95
C GLN A 225 -15.56 -9.71 9.14
N VAL A 226 -14.68 -10.46 9.76
CA VAL A 226 -14.89 -11.86 10.11
C VAL A 226 -14.80 -12.07 11.62
N ALA A 227 -15.19 -13.23 12.10
CA ALA A 227 -14.94 -13.66 13.48
C ALA A 227 -13.76 -14.65 13.50
N PRO A 228 -12.52 -14.22 13.77
CA PRO A 228 -11.39 -15.11 13.73
C PRO A 228 -11.45 -16.21 14.77
N THR A 229 -11.15 -17.42 14.34
CA THR A 229 -11.04 -18.60 15.24
C THR A 229 -9.59 -18.79 15.71
N VAL A 230 -8.62 -18.30 14.94
CA VAL A 230 -7.20 -18.27 15.33
C VAL A 230 -6.92 -17.10 16.27
N LYS A 231 -5.89 -17.24 17.08
CA LYS A 231 -5.48 -16.22 18.06
C LYS A 231 -4.24 -15.45 17.64
N VAL A 232 -3.46 -16.03 16.73
CA VAL A 232 -2.21 -15.46 16.24
C VAL A 232 -2.02 -15.78 14.77
N ILE A 233 -1.25 -14.93 14.11
CA ILE A 233 -0.74 -15.11 12.76
C ILE A 233 0.75 -15.47 12.87
N ASN A 234 1.17 -16.52 12.21
CA ASN A 234 2.58 -16.95 12.14
C ASN A 234 3.00 -16.95 10.67
N LEU A 235 4.02 -16.20 10.33
CA LEU A 235 4.52 -16.08 8.95
C LEU A 235 5.88 -16.74 8.75
N GLY A 236 6.45 -17.29 9.82
CA GLY A 236 7.78 -17.89 9.80
C GLY A 236 7.81 -19.31 10.34
N LEU A 237 8.95 -20.00 10.12
CA LEU A 237 9.26 -21.36 10.58
C LEU A 237 8.30 -22.44 10.06
N ARG A 238 7.72 -22.24 8.86
CA ARG A 238 6.76 -23.22 8.32
C ARG A 238 5.71 -23.61 9.37
N ALA A 239 5.35 -22.67 10.24
CA ALA A 239 4.55 -22.91 11.45
C ALA A 239 3.17 -23.50 11.17
N ILE A 240 2.84 -23.71 9.90
CA ILE A 240 1.46 -23.90 9.47
C ILE A 240 1.20 -25.32 9.03
N ASP A 241 2.18 -25.98 8.43
CA ASP A 241 2.05 -27.39 8.05
C ASP A 241 3.44 -28.01 7.86
N PRO A 242 3.79 -28.98 8.68
CA PRO A 242 5.05 -29.71 8.55
C PRO A 242 5.04 -30.76 7.43
N ASP A 243 4.07 -30.70 6.48
CA ASP A 243 4.04 -31.66 5.38
C ASP A 243 5.28 -31.48 4.50
N PRO A 244 6.21 -32.46 4.52
CA PRO A 244 7.44 -32.37 3.75
C PRO A 244 7.21 -32.47 2.23
N GLU A 245 6.02 -32.86 1.78
CA GLU A 245 5.69 -32.92 0.35
C GLU A 245 5.26 -31.56 -0.19
N THR A 246 4.84 -30.64 0.68
CA THR A 246 4.55 -29.26 0.35
C THR A 246 5.62 -28.35 0.93
N ASP A 247 6.83 -28.43 0.44
CA ASP A 247 7.97 -27.54 0.76
C ASP A 247 7.69 -26.05 0.56
N ALA A 248 6.53 -25.80 0.19
CA ALA A 248 5.87 -24.67 -0.40
C ALA A 248 5.35 -23.63 0.57
N ARG A 249 5.38 -23.82 1.87
CA ARG A 249 4.73 -22.90 2.80
C ARG A 249 5.72 -22.01 3.52
N GLN A 250 6.67 -21.49 2.76
CA GLN A 250 7.56 -20.42 3.16
C GLN A 250 6.95 -19.06 2.77
N PHE A 251 7.42 -18.01 3.41
CA PHE A 251 7.14 -16.66 2.98
C PHE A 251 8.00 -16.29 1.77
N PHE A 252 7.35 -15.96 0.68
CA PHE A 252 7.99 -15.48 -0.54
C PHE A 252 7.46 -14.11 -0.95
N ILE A 253 8.25 -13.41 -1.75
CA ILE A 253 7.82 -12.24 -2.52
C ILE A 253 7.94 -12.60 -3.99
N GLY A 254 6.84 -12.46 -4.73
CA GLY A 254 6.76 -12.77 -6.16
C GLY A 254 6.58 -14.25 -6.51
N TYR A 255 6.48 -15.12 -5.53
CA TYR A 255 6.42 -16.57 -5.73
C TYR A 255 5.58 -17.24 -4.63
N SER A 256 5.12 -18.44 -4.90
CA SER A 256 4.51 -19.31 -3.88
C SER A 256 5.30 -20.63 -3.80
N TYR A 257 4.88 -21.70 -4.47
CA TYR A 257 5.58 -22.99 -4.45
C TYR A 257 5.78 -23.59 -5.86
N ASP A 258 5.36 -22.90 -6.87
CA ASP A 258 5.60 -23.27 -8.27
C ASP A 258 5.60 -22.05 -9.20
N ALA A 259 6.14 -22.24 -10.40
CA ALA A 259 6.21 -21.17 -11.41
C ALA A 259 4.84 -20.72 -11.92
N PHE A 260 3.80 -21.51 -11.73
CA PHE A 260 2.43 -21.14 -12.08
C PHE A 260 1.92 -19.96 -11.26
N ARG A 261 2.41 -19.79 -10.03
CA ARG A 261 1.99 -18.75 -9.06
C ARG A 261 2.95 -17.59 -8.95
N GLN A 262 3.90 -17.52 -9.85
CA GLN A 262 4.90 -16.46 -9.90
C GLN A 262 4.30 -15.15 -10.43
N LEU A 263 4.76 -14.02 -9.89
CA LEU A 263 4.47 -12.70 -10.44
C LEU A 263 5.26 -12.49 -11.74
N CYS A 264 4.59 -12.16 -12.83
CA CYS A 264 5.22 -11.60 -14.01
C CYS A 264 5.16 -10.08 -13.94
N GLY A 265 6.22 -9.46 -13.41
CA GLY A 265 6.21 -8.03 -13.16
C GLY A 265 7.40 -7.56 -12.33
N ASP A 266 7.26 -6.35 -11.81
CA ASP A 266 8.24 -5.67 -10.98
C ASP A 266 7.66 -5.38 -9.59
N ILE A 267 8.56 -5.25 -8.58
CA ILE A 267 8.22 -4.89 -7.21
C ILE A 267 9.28 -3.96 -6.59
#